data_50c2774ca90e0ca14c40b36ee756d101
#
_entry.id   50c2774ca90e0ca14c40b36ee756d101
#
_cell.length_a   1.000
_cell.length_b   1.000
_cell.length_c   1.000
_cell.angle_alpha   90.00
_cell.angle_beta   90.00
_cell.angle_gamma   90.00
#
_symmetry.space_group_name_H-M   'P 1'
#
loop_
_entity.id
_entity.type
_entity.pdbx_description
1 polymer ?
#
loop_
_entity_poly.entity_id
_entity_poly.type
_entity_poly.pdbx_seq_one_letter_code
_entity_poly.pdbx_strand_id
1 'polypeptide(L)'
;MKYRNCPAATTINMWQSVRNGEFKWIYPNQEGANFVFNSELSYELCVLRTKALPALREIKSTDPEYLVANRLIKYLKYFRPIEDETTIPCNSLLREFIGGSCFKIKIKNL
;
A
#
# COMPACT_ATOMS: atom_id res chain seq x y z
N MET A 1 9.84 4.71 -5.13
CA MET A 1 9.75 4.80 -3.66
C MET A 1 10.71 5.82 -3.03
N LYS A 2 10.86 7.01 -3.61
CA LYS A 2 11.75 8.03 -3.03
C LYS A 2 11.19 8.79 -1.82
N TYR A 3 9.88 8.66 -1.52
CA TYR A 3 9.22 9.58 -0.58
C TYR A 3 8.55 8.94 0.64
N ARG A 4 8.45 7.61 0.70
CA ARG A 4 7.82 6.89 1.81
C ARG A 4 8.65 5.69 2.25
N ASN A 5 9.97 5.91 2.46
CA ASN A 5 10.87 4.83 2.88
C ASN A 5 10.70 4.55 4.37
N CYS A 6 9.52 4.04 4.74
CA CYS A 6 9.18 3.67 6.11
C CYS A 6 9.31 2.15 6.27
N PRO A 7 10.01 1.66 7.29
CA PRO A 7 10.07 0.23 7.58
C PRO A 7 8.67 -0.37 7.76
N ALA A 8 8.48 -1.63 7.36
CA ALA A 8 7.18 -2.31 7.45
C ALA A 8 6.63 -2.35 8.88
N ALA A 9 7.48 -2.57 9.89
CA ALA A 9 7.10 -2.54 11.30
C ALA A 9 6.52 -1.17 11.69
N THR A 10 7.18 -0.08 11.33
CA THR A 10 6.70 1.28 11.62
C THR A 10 5.34 1.53 10.96
N THR A 11 5.16 1.09 9.71
CA THR A 11 3.89 1.21 8.99
C THR A 11 2.77 0.46 9.69
N ILE A 12 3.02 -0.77 10.14
CA ILE A 12 2.06 -1.58 10.88
C ILE A 12 1.67 -0.88 12.19
N ASN A 13 2.66 -0.35 12.92
CA ASN A 13 2.41 0.34 14.19
C ASN A 13 1.55 1.61 14.02
N MET A 14 1.77 2.35 12.94
CA MET A 14 0.97 3.54 12.61
C MET A 14 -0.47 3.23 12.18
N TRP A 15 -0.77 1.99 11.78
CA TRP A 15 -2.05 1.64 11.17
C TRP A 15 -3.26 1.92 12.07
N GLN A 16 -3.14 1.70 13.38
CA GLN A 16 -4.23 2.01 14.30
C GLN A 16 -4.59 3.50 14.30
N SER A 17 -3.61 4.38 14.21
CA SER A 17 -3.84 5.83 14.11
C SER A 17 -4.56 6.20 12.80
N VAL A 18 -4.18 5.56 11.68
CA VAL A 18 -4.86 5.74 10.39
C VAL A 18 -6.31 5.33 10.49
N ARG A 19 -6.60 4.14 11.04
CA ARG A 19 -7.99 3.65 11.23
C ARG A 19 -8.82 4.58 12.11
N ASN A 20 -8.26 5.09 13.18
CA ASN A 20 -8.95 6.06 14.04
C ASN A 20 -9.29 7.34 13.27
N GLY A 21 -8.39 7.80 12.39
CA GLY A 21 -8.65 8.94 11.50
C GLY A 21 -9.78 8.68 10.51
N GLU A 22 -9.81 7.50 9.89
CA GLU A 22 -10.88 7.09 8.98
C GLU A 22 -12.24 7.09 9.69
N PHE A 23 -12.35 6.47 10.87
CA PHE A 23 -13.59 6.43 11.62
C PHE A 23 -14.07 7.80 12.09
N LYS A 24 -13.13 8.70 12.42
CA LYS A 24 -13.48 10.03 12.93
C LYS A 24 -13.83 11.03 11.84
N TRP A 25 -13.10 10.99 10.70
CA TRP A 25 -13.12 12.06 9.73
C TRP A 25 -13.66 11.66 8.34
N ILE A 26 -13.54 10.39 7.97
CA ILE A 26 -13.91 9.94 6.62
C ILE A 26 -15.30 9.33 6.62
N TYR A 27 -15.51 8.26 7.37
CA TYR A 27 -16.77 7.52 7.32
C TYR A 27 -18.02 8.34 7.69
N PRO A 28 -18.01 9.21 8.73
CA PRO A 28 -19.19 10.01 9.03
C PRO A 28 -19.57 11.01 7.94
N ASN A 29 -18.62 11.37 7.09
CA ASN A 29 -18.81 12.38 6.03
C ASN A 29 -19.07 11.76 4.64
N GLN A 30 -19.03 10.44 4.50
CA GLN A 30 -19.22 9.77 3.20
C GLN A 30 -20.62 9.97 2.64
N GLU A 31 -21.65 9.96 3.49
CA GLU A 31 -23.04 10.13 3.05
C GLU A 31 -23.34 11.53 2.51
N GLY A 32 -22.53 12.53 2.90
CA GLY A 32 -22.62 13.89 2.38
C GLY A 32 -22.02 14.08 1.00
N ALA A 33 -21.35 13.08 0.44
CA ALA A 33 -20.73 13.17 -0.87
C ALA A 33 -21.78 13.00 -1.99
N ASN A 34 -21.69 13.83 -3.04
CA ASN A 34 -22.57 13.73 -4.20
C ASN A 34 -22.26 12.54 -5.10
N PHE A 35 -21.04 12.01 -5.03
CA PHE A 35 -20.56 10.89 -5.84
C PHE A 35 -19.50 10.09 -5.09
N VAL A 36 -19.55 8.77 -5.21
CA VAL A 36 -18.55 7.84 -4.67
C VAL A 36 -17.88 7.12 -5.81
N PHE A 37 -16.55 7.23 -5.89
CA PHE A 37 -15.73 6.53 -6.87
C PHE A 37 -14.89 5.45 -6.18
N ASN A 38 -15.03 4.20 -6.61
CA ASN A 38 -14.18 3.11 -6.15
C ASN A 38 -12.87 3.11 -6.95
N SER A 39 -11.76 3.44 -6.29
CA SER A 39 -10.42 3.46 -6.89
C SER A 39 -9.65 2.16 -6.73
N GLU A 40 -10.26 1.11 -6.17
CA GLU A 40 -9.64 -0.20 -6.00
C GLU A 40 -9.27 -0.82 -7.37
N LEU A 41 -8.05 -1.33 -7.46
CA LEU A 41 -7.59 -2.09 -8.61
C LEU A 41 -7.57 -3.59 -8.24
N SER A 42 -8.36 -4.40 -8.94
CA SER A 42 -8.52 -5.84 -8.67
C SER A 42 -7.21 -6.63 -8.68
N TYR A 43 -6.17 -6.12 -9.37
CA TYR A 43 -4.84 -6.74 -9.47
C TYR A 43 -3.80 -6.13 -8.52
N GLU A 44 -4.18 -5.16 -7.69
CA GLU A 44 -3.26 -4.40 -6.83
C GLU A 44 -2.46 -5.32 -5.89
N LEU A 45 -3.14 -6.22 -5.19
CA LEU A 45 -2.47 -7.15 -4.28
C LEU A 45 -1.54 -8.14 -5.00
N CYS A 46 -1.87 -8.51 -6.25
CA CYS A 46 -1.02 -9.37 -7.07
C CYS A 46 0.31 -8.69 -7.42
N VAL A 47 0.27 -7.37 -7.68
CA VAL A 47 1.46 -6.57 -7.99
C VAL A 47 2.24 -6.23 -6.72
N LEU A 48 1.58 -5.70 -5.69
CA LEU A 48 2.25 -5.24 -4.47
C LEU A 48 2.83 -6.39 -3.65
N ARG A 49 2.31 -7.60 -3.79
CA ARG A 49 2.83 -8.80 -3.11
C ARG A 49 4.34 -8.96 -3.29
N THR A 50 4.85 -8.76 -4.49
CA THR A 50 6.28 -8.93 -4.80
C THR A 50 7.18 -7.99 -4.02
N LYS A 51 6.67 -6.80 -3.71
CA LYS A 51 7.38 -5.77 -2.92
C LYS A 51 7.12 -5.91 -1.41
N ALA A 52 5.89 -6.25 -1.03
CA ALA A 52 5.48 -6.31 0.37
C ALA A 52 6.04 -7.53 1.12
N LEU A 53 6.06 -8.72 0.48
CA LEU A 53 6.52 -9.93 1.15
C LEU A 53 7.95 -9.86 1.68
N PRO A 54 8.96 -9.38 0.93
CA PRO A 54 10.31 -9.21 1.47
C PRO A 54 10.33 -8.29 2.68
N ALA A 55 9.69 -7.13 2.60
CA ALA A 55 9.67 -6.15 3.69
C ALA A 55 8.98 -6.67 4.96
N LEU A 56 7.88 -7.43 4.81
CA LEU A 56 7.20 -8.04 5.95
C LEU A 56 8.03 -9.16 6.61
N ARG A 57 8.85 -9.88 5.84
CA ARG A 57 9.72 -10.95 6.35
C ARG A 57 10.92 -10.44 7.14
N GLU A 58 11.27 -9.17 7.02
CA GLU A 58 12.32 -8.54 7.82
C GLU A 58 11.91 -8.36 9.30
N ILE A 59 10.59 -8.38 9.59
CA ILE A 59 10.06 -8.26 10.95
C ILE A 59 10.33 -9.55 11.71
N LYS A 60 11.05 -9.44 12.82
CA LYS A 60 11.48 -10.58 13.63
C LYS A 60 10.37 -11.05 14.56
N SER A 61 10.44 -12.31 14.98
CA SER A 61 9.48 -12.89 15.92
C SER A 61 9.47 -12.22 17.32
N THR A 62 10.51 -11.45 17.63
CA THR A 62 10.63 -10.66 18.84
C THR A 62 9.94 -9.30 18.76
N ASP A 63 9.56 -8.84 17.56
CA ASP A 63 8.97 -7.53 17.34
C ASP A 63 7.47 -7.55 17.65
N PRO A 64 6.91 -6.49 18.24
CA PRO A 64 5.47 -6.43 18.58
C PRO A 64 4.57 -6.59 17.35
N GLU A 65 5.02 -6.12 16.18
CA GLU A 65 4.29 -6.14 14.92
C GLU A 65 4.30 -7.52 14.23
N TYR A 66 5.06 -8.49 14.74
CA TYR A 66 5.26 -9.81 14.10
C TYR A 66 3.95 -10.56 13.82
N LEU A 67 3.01 -10.55 14.76
CA LEU A 67 1.74 -11.26 14.60
C LEU A 67 0.94 -10.69 13.42
N VAL A 68 0.91 -9.36 13.28
CA VAL A 68 0.24 -8.68 12.18
C VAL A 68 0.97 -8.95 10.87
N ALA A 69 2.30 -8.83 10.85
CA ALA A 69 3.12 -9.13 9.69
C ALA A 69 2.89 -10.56 9.18
N ASN A 70 2.87 -11.54 10.09
CA ASN A 70 2.65 -12.94 9.74
C ASN A 70 1.23 -13.19 9.15
N ARG A 71 0.20 -12.51 9.66
CA ARG A 71 -1.14 -12.55 9.08
C ARG A 71 -1.16 -11.99 7.67
N LEU A 72 -0.50 -10.83 7.44
CA LEU A 72 -0.39 -10.22 6.12
C LEU A 72 0.37 -11.12 5.14
N ILE A 73 1.47 -11.73 5.58
CA ILE A 73 2.23 -12.70 4.76
C ILE A 73 1.34 -13.87 4.33
N LYS A 74 0.57 -14.45 5.28
CA LYS A 74 -0.36 -15.54 4.98
C LYS A 74 -1.43 -15.10 4.00
N TYR A 75 -2.01 -13.93 4.20
CA TYR A 75 -3.04 -13.37 3.32
C TYR A 75 -2.50 -13.16 1.89
N LEU A 76 -1.34 -12.50 1.76
CA LEU A 76 -0.74 -12.22 0.45
C LEU A 76 -0.38 -13.50 -0.34
N LYS A 77 -0.17 -14.64 0.31
CA LYS A 77 0.11 -15.91 -0.38
C LYS A 77 -1.06 -16.41 -1.23
N TYR A 78 -2.30 -16.01 -0.95
CA TYR A 78 -3.46 -16.39 -1.75
C TYR A 78 -3.52 -15.71 -3.12
N PHE A 79 -2.79 -14.59 -3.30
CA PHE A 79 -2.78 -13.85 -4.55
C PHE A 79 -1.67 -14.37 -5.46
N ARG A 80 -1.97 -14.56 -6.75
CA ARG A 80 -0.95 -14.91 -7.74
C ARG A 80 -0.07 -13.68 -8.01
N PRO A 81 1.27 -13.77 -7.92
CA PRO A 81 2.13 -12.63 -8.21
C PRO A 81 2.07 -12.24 -9.69
N ILE A 82 2.06 -10.95 -9.96
CA ILE A 82 2.34 -10.40 -11.29
C ILE A 82 3.78 -9.92 -11.25
N GLU A 83 4.65 -10.65 -11.94
CA GLU A 83 6.08 -10.36 -12.00
C GLU A 83 6.42 -9.41 -13.17
N ASP A 84 5.68 -9.53 -14.27
CA ASP A 84 5.82 -8.66 -15.44
C ASP A 84 5.06 -7.34 -15.24
N GLU A 85 5.78 -6.36 -14.71
CA GLU A 85 5.24 -5.01 -14.49
C GLU A 85 5.00 -4.24 -15.80
N THR A 86 5.46 -4.73 -16.97
CA THR A 86 5.28 -4.03 -18.26
C THR A 86 3.82 -3.98 -18.69
N THR A 87 3.02 -4.96 -18.24
CA THR A 87 1.57 -5.02 -18.52
C THR A 87 0.75 -3.97 -17.76
N ILE A 88 1.35 -3.31 -16.74
CA ILE A 88 0.67 -2.31 -15.93
C ILE A 88 0.77 -0.95 -16.64
N PRO A 89 -0.36 -0.28 -16.93
CA PRO A 89 -0.36 1.01 -17.60
C PRO A 89 0.49 2.06 -16.88
N CYS A 90 1.18 2.91 -17.63
CA CYS A 90 2.05 3.94 -17.06
C CYS A 90 1.31 5.02 -16.26
N ASN A 91 -0.01 5.17 -16.48
CA ASN A 91 -0.90 6.06 -15.73
C ASN A 91 -1.61 5.39 -14.55
N SER A 92 -1.33 4.10 -14.27
CA SER A 92 -1.89 3.39 -13.12
C SER A 92 -1.42 4.01 -11.80
N LEU A 93 -2.32 4.09 -10.82
CA LEU A 93 -2.00 4.50 -9.44
C LEU A 93 -0.88 3.64 -8.82
N LEU A 94 -0.81 2.36 -9.20
CA LEU A 94 0.25 1.47 -8.72
C LEU A 94 1.65 1.92 -9.10
N ARG A 95 1.79 2.71 -10.18
CA ARG A 95 3.09 3.24 -10.60
C ARG A 95 3.74 4.18 -9.58
N GLU A 96 2.95 4.73 -8.64
CA GLU A 96 3.51 5.46 -7.50
C GLU A 96 4.39 4.53 -6.62
N PHE A 97 4.01 3.26 -6.50
CA PHE A 97 4.68 2.29 -5.63
C PHE A 97 5.75 1.47 -6.35
N ILE A 98 5.53 1.12 -7.61
CA ILE A 98 6.43 0.26 -8.39
C ILE A 98 7.35 1.05 -9.33
N GLY A 99 7.07 2.33 -9.57
CA GLY A 99 7.82 3.16 -10.50
C GLY A 99 7.30 3.11 -11.93
N GLY A 100 7.95 3.86 -12.84
CA GLY A 100 7.59 3.88 -14.26
C GLY A 100 6.30 4.64 -14.58
N SER A 101 5.88 5.60 -13.72
CA SER A 101 4.75 6.48 -13.99
C SER A 101 5.05 7.43 -15.15
N CYS A 102 4.04 7.65 -16.01
CA CYS A 102 4.10 8.69 -17.05
C CYS A 102 3.94 10.11 -16.48
N PHE A 103 3.46 10.24 -15.24
CA PHE A 103 3.37 11.51 -14.55
C PHE A 103 4.73 11.92 -13.98
N LYS A 104 5.34 12.97 -14.57
CA LYS A 104 6.61 13.51 -14.07
C LYS A 104 6.34 14.51 -12.96
N ILE A 105 6.79 14.20 -11.74
CA ILE A 105 6.79 15.17 -10.65
C ILE A 105 7.95 16.13 -10.89
N LYS A 106 7.65 17.38 -11.28
CA LYS A 106 8.65 18.46 -11.23
C LYS A 106 8.86 18.82 -9.75
N ILE A 107 9.93 18.28 -9.17
CA ILE A 107 10.40 18.79 -7.87
C ILE A 107 10.95 20.18 -8.16
N LYS A 108 10.21 21.23 -7.79
CA LYS A 108 10.80 22.53 -7.60
C LYS A 108 11.75 22.38 -6.40
N ASN A 109 13.04 22.52 -6.67
CA ASN A 109 14.03 22.64 -5.61
C ASN A 109 13.57 23.77 -4.67
N LEU A 110 13.22 23.41 -3.44
CA LEU A 110 13.10 24.33 -2.32
C LEU A 110 14.49 24.70 -1.83
#